data_f3bcad766ff6fae5446568a00d0ee50d
#
_entry.id   f3bcad766ff6fae5446568a00d0ee50d
#
_cell.length_a   1.000
_cell.length_b   1.000
_cell.length_c   1.000
_cell.angle_alpha   90.00
_cell.angle_beta   90.00
_cell.angle_gamma   90.00
#
_symmetry.space_group_name_H-M   'P 1'
#
loop_
_entity.id
_entity.type
_entity.pdbx_description
1 polymer ?
#
loop_
_entity_poly.entity_id
_entity_poly.type
_entity_poly.pdbx_seq_one_letter_code
_entity_poly.pdbx_strand_id
1 'polypeptide(L)'
;MEHQPPSHVNIDDIVDKLCCLDEMQHICPERRHEGQPVLSNQSVERIVELTSGLLFPGFFNDSIESQSVLRSMLMLACHELRNLLIHQITAGLCFADTSCSTPMRDINSRATGASDAFIALLPDLRRMLDTDIDATYLGDPAATSTHEVLVCYPGLRATISYRIAHALLQLKVPILPRMISELAHSATGIDIHPGATIGERFVIDHGTGVVIGETAIIGNNVKLYQGVTLGARSFVTDDSNNPVKGGIPRHPIIGDNVVIYSNTTVLGRITVGDGAVIGGNLWVSRDVAPGEKLVQARADNFRSSIN
;
A
#
# COMPACT_ATOMS: atom_id res chain seq x y z
N MET A 1 -10.04 -39.22 27.43
CA MET A 1 -11.46 -38.91 27.15
C MET A 1 -11.56 -38.62 25.67
N GLU A 2 -12.00 -39.59 24.88
CA GLU A 2 -12.24 -39.40 23.45
C GLU A 2 -13.48 -38.53 23.28
N HIS A 3 -13.33 -37.36 22.70
CA HIS A 3 -14.44 -36.56 22.25
C HIS A 3 -15.06 -37.21 21.01
N GLN A 4 -16.11 -38.00 21.20
CA GLN A 4 -16.99 -38.35 20.08
C GLN A 4 -17.65 -37.08 19.54
N PRO A 5 -17.60 -36.82 18.24
CA PRO A 5 -18.32 -35.69 17.66
C PRO A 5 -19.83 -35.86 17.90
N PRO A 6 -20.57 -34.78 18.17
CA PRO A 6 -22.01 -34.84 18.38
C PRO A 6 -22.69 -35.42 17.12
N SER A 7 -23.60 -36.37 17.29
CA SER A 7 -24.27 -37.09 16.20
C SER A 7 -25.25 -36.26 15.34
N HIS A 8 -25.61 -35.07 15.79
CA HIS A 8 -26.39 -34.08 15.05
C HIS A 8 -25.99 -32.66 15.48
N VAL A 9 -25.53 -31.88 14.49
CA VAL A 9 -25.27 -30.45 14.66
C VAL A 9 -26.61 -29.71 14.53
N ASN A 10 -27.04 -29.05 15.58
CA ASN A 10 -28.20 -28.16 15.51
C ASN A 10 -27.73 -26.80 14.99
N ILE A 11 -28.04 -26.51 13.72
CA ILE A 11 -27.64 -25.27 13.04
C ILE A 11 -28.32 -24.05 13.70
N ASP A 12 -29.59 -24.16 14.12
CA ASP A 12 -30.34 -23.05 14.73
C ASP A 12 -29.66 -22.60 16.04
N ASP A 13 -29.28 -23.56 16.93
CA ASP A 13 -28.55 -23.23 18.15
C ASP A 13 -27.19 -22.56 17.88
N ILE A 14 -26.52 -22.93 16.79
CA ILE A 14 -25.27 -22.31 16.40
C ILE A 14 -25.51 -20.89 15.89
N VAL A 15 -26.53 -20.71 15.05
CA VAL A 15 -26.91 -19.38 14.50
C VAL A 15 -27.30 -18.45 15.63
N ASP A 16 -28.11 -18.90 16.59
CA ASP A 16 -28.52 -18.10 17.75
C ASP A 16 -27.32 -17.64 18.58
N LYS A 17 -26.33 -18.53 18.81
CA LYS A 17 -25.07 -18.17 19.47
C LYS A 17 -24.22 -17.21 18.67
N LEU A 18 -24.16 -17.37 17.35
CA LEU A 18 -23.42 -16.45 16.46
C LEU A 18 -24.11 -15.08 16.34
N CYS A 19 -25.43 -15.00 16.53
CA CYS A 19 -26.16 -13.73 16.60
C CYS A 19 -25.97 -13.00 17.93
N CYS A 20 -25.47 -13.66 18.97
CA CYS A 20 -25.17 -13.05 20.26
C CYS A 20 -23.82 -12.32 20.18
N LEU A 21 -23.83 -11.00 19.94
CA LEU A 21 -22.64 -10.17 19.76
C LEU A 21 -21.99 -9.70 21.06
N ASP A 22 -22.55 -10.06 22.22
CA ASP A 22 -22.07 -9.60 23.55
C ASP A 22 -20.60 -10.00 23.83
N GLU A 23 -20.16 -11.15 23.32
CA GLU A 23 -18.78 -11.62 23.46
C GLU A 23 -17.80 -10.94 22.48
N MET A 24 -18.32 -10.18 21.51
CA MET A 24 -17.53 -9.55 20.46
C MET A 24 -17.52 -8.01 20.52
N GLN A 25 -17.79 -7.43 21.68
CA GLN A 25 -17.91 -5.97 21.90
C GLN A 25 -16.68 -5.19 21.42
N HIS A 26 -15.49 -5.78 21.47
CA HIS A 26 -14.25 -5.17 20.99
C HIS A 26 -14.05 -5.25 19.46
N ILE A 27 -14.79 -6.12 18.76
CA ILE A 27 -14.74 -6.30 17.30
C ILE A 27 -15.98 -5.72 16.63
N CYS A 28 -17.17 -5.97 17.22
CA CYS A 28 -18.43 -5.48 16.74
C CYS A 28 -19.04 -4.53 17.79
N PRO A 29 -18.74 -3.24 17.77
CA PRO A 29 -19.38 -2.30 18.66
C PRO A 29 -20.90 -2.36 18.43
N GLU A 30 -21.67 -2.40 19.52
CA GLU A 30 -23.14 -2.60 19.61
C GLU A 30 -24.01 -1.63 18.77
N ARG A 31 -23.37 -0.75 17.97
CA ARG A 31 -24.00 0.43 17.37
C ARG A 31 -23.94 0.49 15.85
N ARG A 32 -23.90 -0.64 15.15
CA ARG A 32 -24.17 -0.59 13.72
C ARG A 32 -25.67 -0.37 13.52
N HIS A 33 -26.04 0.84 13.15
CA HIS A 33 -27.42 1.13 12.76
C HIS A 33 -27.77 0.29 11.52
N GLU A 34 -28.98 -0.26 11.51
CA GLU A 34 -29.56 -0.93 10.36
C GLU A 34 -29.38 -0.06 9.09
N GLY A 35 -28.82 -0.60 8.01
CA GLY A 35 -28.59 0.14 6.77
C GLY A 35 -27.31 0.97 6.68
N GLN A 36 -26.41 0.93 7.66
CA GLN A 36 -25.09 1.55 7.52
C GLN A 36 -24.23 0.82 6.46
N PRO A 37 -23.49 1.57 5.62
CA PRO A 37 -22.59 0.96 4.65
C PRO A 37 -21.48 0.19 5.34
N VAL A 38 -21.07 -0.94 4.76
CA VAL A 38 -19.96 -1.78 5.24
C VAL A 38 -18.77 -1.67 4.30
N LEU A 39 -17.56 -1.82 4.86
CA LEU A 39 -16.35 -1.96 4.08
C LEU A 39 -16.38 -3.28 3.31
N SER A 40 -16.02 -3.25 2.02
CA SER A 40 -16.06 -4.39 1.11
C SER A 40 -14.77 -4.49 0.32
N ASN A 41 -14.06 -5.62 0.44
CA ASN A 41 -12.86 -5.88 -0.35
C ASN A 41 -13.15 -5.81 -1.86
N GLN A 42 -14.28 -6.35 -2.31
CA GLN A 42 -14.69 -6.30 -3.73
C GLN A 42 -14.87 -4.84 -4.21
N SER A 43 -15.47 -3.98 -3.38
CA SER A 43 -15.60 -2.56 -3.72
C SER A 43 -14.25 -1.85 -3.76
N VAL A 44 -13.32 -2.25 -2.88
CA VAL A 44 -11.96 -1.68 -2.83
C VAL A 44 -11.15 -2.12 -4.05
N GLU A 45 -11.23 -3.40 -4.45
CA GLU A 45 -10.66 -3.89 -5.70
C GLU A 45 -11.19 -3.10 -6.89
N ARG A 46 -12.51 -2.89 -6.95
CA ARG A 46 -13.15 -2.13 -8.03
C ARG A 46 -12.71 -0.65 -8.05
N ILE A 47 -12.48 -0.03 -6.90
CA ILE A 47 -11.91 1.33 -6.81
C ILE A 47 -10.50 1.38 -7.44
N VAL A 48 -9.64 0.40 -7.14
CA VAL A 48 -8.29 0.33 -7.72
C VAL A 48 -8.34 0.09 -9.23
N GLU A 49 -9.21 -0.82 -9.70
CA GLU A 49 -9.41 -1.09 -11.13
C GLU A 49 -9.89 0.14 -11.89
N LEU A 50 -10.96 0.80 -11.42
CA LEU A 50 -11.51 2.00 -12.03
C LEU A 50 -10.47 3.13 -12.07
N THR A 51 -9.75 3.31 -10.96
CA THR A 51 -8.70 4.33 -10.89
C THR A 51 -7.60 4.03 -11.90
N SER A 52 -7.10 2.79 -11.97
CA SER A 52 -6.08 2.39 -12.95
C SER A 52 -6.56 2.58 -14.39
N GLY A 53 -7.82 2.23 -14.70
CA GLY A 53 -8.41 2.44 -16.01
C GLY A 53 -8.59 3.92 -16.39
N LEU A 54 -8.85 4.79 -15.40
CA LEU A 54 -8.90 6.24 -15.60
C LEU A 54 -7.51 6.84 -15.81
N LEU A 55 -6.52 6.34 -15.08
CA LEU A 55 -5.14 6.79 -15.20
C LEU A 55 -4.50 6.36 -16.53
N PHE A 56 -4.79 5.15 -17.00
CA PHE A 56 -4.20 4.55 -18.20
C PHE A 56 -5.28 3.96 -19.11
N PRO A 57 -6.05 4.81 -19.82
CA PRO A 57 -7.11 4.35 -20.72
C PRO A 57 -6.56 3.48 -21.84
N GLY A 58 -7.25 2.38 -22.13
CA GLY A 58 -6.88 1.42 -23.18
C GLY A 58 -5.88 0.33 -22.74
N PHE A 59 -5.39 0.39 -21.47
CA PHE A 59 -4.53 -0.67 -20.92
C PHE A 59 -5.25 -1.58 -19.91
N PHE A 60 -6.21 -1.04 -19.19
CA PHE A 60 -6.98 -1.76 -18.17
C PHE A 60 -8.47 -1.83 -18.48
N ASN A 61 -8.89 -1.35 -19.67
CA ASN A 61 -10.26 -1.29 -20.14
C ASN A 61 -10.35 -1.86 -21.56
N ASP A 62 -11.58 -2.06 -22.02
CA ASP A 62 -11.86 -2.48 -23.41
C ASP A 62 -11.31 -1.50 -24.46
N SER A 63 -11.23 -1.95 -25.70
CA SER A 63 -10.68 -1.20 -26.83
C SER A 63 -11.35 0.16 -27.03
N ILE A 64 -10.55 1.20 -27.28
CA ILE A 64 -11.03 2.56 -27.53
C ILE A 64 -11.27 2.72 -29.04
N GLU A 65 -12.53 2.79 -29.44
CA GLU A 65 -12.92 2.93 -30.86
C GLU A 65 -12.78 4.37 -31.39
N SER A 66 -12.99 5.38 -30.52
CA SER A 66 -12.90 6.78 -30.87
C SER A 66 -12.71 7.69 -29.65
N GLN A 67 -12.27 8.94 -29.89
CA GLN A 67 -12.09 9.92 -28.81
C GLN A 67 -13.40 10.28 -28.09
N SER A 68 -14.53 10.28 -28.80
CA SER A 68 -15.85 10.53 -28.19
C SER A 68 -16.29 9.36 -27.30
N VAL A 69 -16.03 8.12 -27.71
CA VAL A 69 -16.26 6.92 -26.90
C VAL A 69 -15.38 6.95 -25.67
N LEU A 70 -14.08 7.22 -25.83
CA LEU A 70 -13.16 7.37 -24.69
C LEU A 70 -13.68 8.39 -23.66
N ARG A 71 -14.09 9.60 -24.12
CA ARG A 71 -14.60 10.62 -23.20
C ARG A 71 -15.82 10.15 -22.42
N SER A 72 -16.74 9.46 -23.09
CA SER A 72 -17.95 8.93 -22.45
C SER A 72 -17.63 7.82 -21.45
N MET A 73 -16.70 6.91 -21.78
CA MET A 73 -16.23 5.85 -20.89
C MET A 73 -15.57 6.43 -19.64
N LEU A 74 -14.65 7.40 -19.80
CA LEU A 74 -13.99 8.07 -18.68
C LEU A 74 -14.99 8.79 -17.77
N MET A 75 -16.01 9.44 -18.36
CA MET A 75 -17.06 10.11 -17.59
C MET A 75 -17.85 9.12 -16.74
N LEU A 76 -18.28 7.98 -17.32
CA LEU A 76 -19.01 6.94 -16.60
C LEU A 76 -18.15 6.33 -15.49
N ALA A 77 -16.87 6.01 -15.79
CA ALA A 77 -15.94 5.47 -14.82
C ALA A 77 -15.66 6.45 -13.66
N CYS A 78 -15.55 7.76 -13.93
CA CYS A 78 -15.42 8.78 -12.88
C CYS A 78 -16.65 8.83 -11.97
N HIS A 79 -17.86 8.75 -12.54
CA HIS A 79 -19.08 8.72 -11.74
C HIS A 79 -19.20 7.46 -10.90
N GLU A 80 -18.88 6.29 -11.46
CA GLU A 80 -18.87 5.03 -10.73
C GLU A 80 -17.85 5.08 -9.59
N LEU A 81 -16.61 5.49 -9.89
CA LEU A 81 -15.53 5.63 -8.89
C LEU A 81 -15.94 6.57 -7.76
N ARG A 82 -16.51 7.74 -8.11
CA ARG A 82 -16.99 8.71 -7.12
C ARG A 82 -18.02 8.10 -6.17
N ASN A 83 -19.00 7.39 -6.70
CA ASN A 83 -20.05 6.76 -5.90
C ASN A 83 -19.49 5.65 -4.98
N LEU A 84 -18.62 4.80 -5.50
CA LEU A 84 -17.95 3.78 -4.69
C LEU A 84 -17.09 4.39 -3.59
N LEU A 85 -16.33 5.44 -3.90
CA LEU A 85 -15.53 6.16 -2.90
C LEU A 85 -16.41 6.75 -1.80
N ILE A 86 -17.49 7.47 -2.15
CA ILE A 86 -18.41 8.02 -1.15
C ILE A 86 -18.91 6.91 -0.24
N HIS A 87 -19.36 5.78 -0.81
CA HIS A 87 -19.90 4.67 -0.03
C HIS A 87 -18.84 4.04 0.89
N GLN A 88 -17.65 3.73 0.38
CA GLN A 88 -16.60 3.08 1.16
C GLN A 88 -15.94 4.03 2.17
N ILE A 89 -15.80 5.32 1.84
CA ILE A 89 -15.32 6.33 2.80
C ILE A 89 -16.34 6.53 3.92
N THR A 90 -17.63 6.60 3.60
CA THR A 90 -18.69 6.64 4.62
C THR A 90 -18.60 5.44 5.56
N ALA A 91 -18.46 4.22 5.00
CA ALA A 91 -18.29 3.00 5.79
C ALA A 91 -17.06 3.07 6.71
N GLY A 92 -15.92 3.52 6.18
CA GLY A 92 -14.67 3.70 6.94
C GLY A 92 -14.79 4.73 8.06
N LEU A 93 -15.46 5.86 7.79
CA LEU A 93 -15.70 6.91 8.79
C LEU A 93 -16.64 6.42 9.91
N CYS A 94 -17.71 5.71 9.56
CA CYS A 94 -18.60 5.09 10.55
C CYS A 94 -17.87 4.04 11.40
N PHE A 95 -16.98 3.27 10.79
CA PHE A 95 -16.18 2.27 11.50
C PHE A 95 -15.15 2.91 12.45
N ALA A 96 -14.55 4.02 12.05
CA ALA A 96 -13.56 4.74 12.85
C ALA A 96 -14.19 5.56 13.99
N ASP A 97 -15.48 5.95 13.89
CA ASP A 97 -16.21 6.64 14.96
C ASP A 97 -16.74 5.64 16.00
N THR A 98 -15.86 5.23 16.88
CA THR A 98 -16.19 4.28 17.97
C THR A 98 -17.22 4.84 18.97
N SER A 99 -17.37 6.16 19.05
CA SER A 99 -18.34 6.83 19.91
C SER A 99 -19.73 6.95 19.29
N CYS A 100 -19.85 6.71 17.98
CA CYS A 100 -21.06 6.94 17.18
C CYS A 100 -21.70 8.32 17.42
N SER A 101 -20.87 9.32 17.72
CA SER A 101 -21.31 10.66 18.09
C SER A 101 -21.42 11.60 16.87
N THR A 102 -20.77 11.26 15.77
CA THR A 102 -20.75 12.10 14.57
C THR A 102 -22.05 11.95 13.79
N PRO A 103 -22.81 13.04 13.53
CA PRO A 103 -24.02 12.97 12.74
C PRO A 103 -23.75 12.43 11.32
N MET A 104 -24.63 11.57 10.80
CA MET A 104 -24.49 10.98 9.46
C MET A 104 -24.38 12.03 8.35
N ARG A 105 -25.03 13.20 8.51
CA ARG A 105 -24.90 14.32 7.57
C ARG A 105 -23.44 14.79 7.44
N ASP A 106 -22.72 14.86 8.55
CA ASP A 106 -21.33 15.34 8.58
C ASP A 106 -20.37 14.26 8.05
N ILE A 107 -20.63 12.99 8.35
CA ILE A 107 -19.93 11.83 7.76
C ILE A 107 -20.10 11.84 6.24
N ASN A 108 -21.32 11.96 5.73
CA ASN A 108 -21.60 12.00 4.29
C ASN A 108 -20.96 13.21 3.60
N SER A 109 -20.97 14.37 4.24
CA SER A 109 -20.32 15.58 3.72
C SER A 109 -18.79 15.40 3.60
N ARG A 110 -18.16 14.82 4.63
CA ARG A 110 -16.72 14.49 4.62
C ARG A 110 -16.39 13.45 3.53
N ALA A 111 -17.19 12.39 3.42
CA ALA A 111 -16.99 11.35 2.43
C ALA A 111 -17.11 11.91 1.00
N THR A 112 -18.11 12.75 0.75
CA THR A 112 -18.31 13.42 -0.54
C THR A 112 -17.11 14.34 -0.86
N GLY A 113 -16.71 15.19 0.09
CA GLY A 113 -15.58 16.10 -0.10
C GLY A 113 -14.25 15.37 -0.36
N ALA A 114 -13.98 14.29 0.37
CA ALA A 114 -12.78 13.46 0.16
C ALA A 114 -12.81 12.75 -1.21
N SER A 115 -13.99 12.24 -1.63
CA SER A 115 -14.15 11.62 -2.94
C SER A 115 -13.91 12.62 -4.07
N ASP A 116 -14.50 13.81 -3.99
CA ASP A 116 -14.34 14.86 -5.00
C ASP A 116 -12.88 15.35 -5.07
N ALA A 117 -12.23 15.51 -3.93
CA ALA A 117 -10.81 15.85 -3.85
C ALA A 117 -9.92 14.76 -4.47
N PHE A 118 -10.22 13.48 -4.22
CA PHE A 118 -9.47 12.37 -4.84
C PHE A 118 -9.61 12.36 -6.37
N ILE A 119 -10.82 12.55 -6.89
CA ILE A 119 -11.05 12.63 -8.35
C ILE A 119 -10.25 13.79 -8.95
N ALA A 120 -10.18 14.93 -8.27
CA ALA A 120 -9.40 16.08 -8.71
C ALA A 120 -7.88 15.81 -8.77
N LEU A 121 -7.36 14.86 -7.97
CA LEU A 121 -5.95 14.49 -7.96
C LEU A 121 -5.56 13.50 -9.09
N LEU A 122 -6.50 12.91 -9.82
CA LEU A 122 -6.19 11.91 -10.86
C LEU A 122 -5.19 12.39 -11.92
N PRO A 123 -5.26 13.63 -12.44
CA PRO A 123 -4.25 14.12 -13.40
C PRO A 123 -2.83 14.16 -12.82
N ASP A 124 -2.67 14.57 -11.57
CA ASP A 124 -1.36 14.62 -10.90
C ASP A 124 -0.83 13.22 -10.58
N LEU A 125 -1.71 12.30 -10.16
CA LEU A 125 -1.35 10.89 -9.97
C LEU A 125 -0.86 10.26 -11.28
N ARG A 126 -1.53 10.54 -12.40
CA ARG A 126 -1.09 10.08 -13.73
C ARG A 126 0.30 10.60 -14.04
N ARG A 127 0.54 11.90 -13.88
CA ARG A 127 1.86 12.51 -14.14
C ARG A 127 2.96 11.87 -13.30
N MET A 128 2.71 11.63 -12.02
CA MET A 128 3.67 10.99 -11.12
C MET A 128 3.96 9.54 -11.54
N LEU A 129 2.92 8.77 -11.85
CA LEU A 129 3.07 7.38 -12.30
C LEU A 129 3.75 7.26 -13.67
N ASP A 130 3.57 8.24 -14.56
CA ASP A 130 4.28 8.30 -15.82
C ASP A 130 5.80 8.38 -15.60
N THR A 131 6.24 9.14 -14.60
CA THR A 131 7.66 9.19 -14.21
C THR A 131 8.17 7.85 -13.65
N ASP A 132 7.33 7.10 -12.92
CA ASP A 132 7.69 5.77 -12.39
C ASP A 132 7.79 4.72 -13.51
N ILE A 133 6.88 4.78 -14.49
CA ILE A 133 6.91 3.91 -15.69
C ILE A 133 8.19 4.17 -16.48
N ASP A 134 8.50 5.45 -16.78
CA ASP A 134 9.70 5.85 -17.50
C ASP A 134 10.98 5.37 -16.80
N ALA A 135 11.07 5.60 -15.48
CA ALA A 135 12.21 5.16 -14.69
C ALA A 135 12.36 3.63 -14.66
N THR A 136 11.24 2.90 -14.61
CA THR A 136 11.26 1.44 -14.63
C THR A 136 11.74 0.92 -15.99
N TYR A 137 11.22 1.48 -17.09
CA TYR A 137 11.64 1.13 -18.45
C TYR A 137 13.14 1.40 -18.68
N LEU A 138 13.63 2.58 -18.29
CA LEU A 138 15.03 2.96 -18.43
C LEU A 138 15.96 2.16 -17.49
N GLY A 139 15.45 1.72 -16.35
CA GLY A 139 16.22 1.02 -15.34
C GLY A 139 16.31 -0.49 -15.52
N ASP A 140 15.55 -1.09 -16.44
CA ASP A 140 15.55 -2.53 -16.70
C ASP A 140 15.95 -2.83 -18.16
N PRO A 141 17.16 -3.41 -18.39
CA PRO A 141 17.60 -3.79 -19.73
C PRO A 141 16.69 -4.84 -20.40
N ALA A 142 15.88 -5.59 -19.64
CA ALA A 142 14.99 -6.60 -20.17
C ALA A 142 13.64 -6.03 -20.65
N ALA A 143 13.28 -4.80 -20.24
CA ALA A 143 12.05 -4.16 -20.64
C ALA A 143 12.04 -3.80 -22.12
N THR A 144 11.07 -4.30 -22.88
CA THR A 144 10.98 -4.05 -24.33
C THR A 144 10.19 -2.79 -24.66
N SER A 145 9.31 -2.35 -23.77
CA SER A 145 8.50 -1.14 -23.92
C SER A 145 7.90 -0.65 -22.59
N THR A 146 7.51 0.61 -22.55
CA THR A 146 6.73 1.17 -21.43
C THR A 146 5.37 0.50 -21.26
N HIS A 147 4.80 -0.02 -22.34
CA HIS A 147 3.53 -0.77 -22.32
C HIS A 147 3.69 -2.10 -21.57
N GLU A 148 4.77 -2.83 -21.83
CA GLU A 148 5.10 -4.06 -21.11
C GLU A 148 5.28 -3.78 -19.60
N VAL A 149 6.01 -2.73 -19.25
CA VAL A 149 6.19 -2.29 -17.86
C VAL A 149 4.84 -2.05 -17.20
N LEU A 150 3.93 -1.33 -17.87
CA LEU A 150 2.64 -0.97 -17.31
C LEU A 150 1.75 -2.19 -17.02
N VAL A 151 1.74 -3.19 -17.90
CA VAL A 151 0.80 -4.32 -17.79
C VAL A 151 1.38 -5.56 -17.09
N CYS A 152 2.73 -5.71 -17.08
CA CYS A 152 3.36 -6.94 -16.61
C CYS A 152 4.08 -6.80 -15.26
N TYR A 153 4.58 -5.61 -14.91
CA TYR A 153 5.52 -5.47 -13.79
C TYR A 153 4.80 -5.38 -12.43
N PRO A 154 5.04 -6.34 -11.52
CA PRO A 154 4.43 -6.34 -10.19
C PRO A 154 4.86 -5.13 -9.35
N GLY A 155 6.11 -4.65 -9.51
CA GLY A 155 6.60 -3.46 -8.84
C GLY A 155 5.78 -2.21 -9.18
N LEU A 156 5.45 -2.01 -10.46
CA LEU A 156 4.61 -0.89 -10.88
C LEU A 156 3.16 -1.06 -10.39
N ARG A 157 2.61 -2.27 -10.44
CA ARG A 157 1.27 -2.54 -9.89
C ARG A 157 1.17 -2.18 -8.41
N ALA A 158 2.18 -2.53 -7.62
CA ALA A 158 2.25 -2.16 -6.20
C ALA A 158 2.39 -0.63 -6.04
N THR A 159 3.20 0.03 -6.86
CA THR A 159 3.39 1.49 -6.83
C THR A 159 2.10 2.24 -7.20
N ILE A 160 1.35 1.79 -8.20
CA ILE A 160 0.02 2.36 -8.54
C ILE A 160 -0.91 2.30 -7.33
N SER A 161 -1.04 1.12 -6.72
CA SER A 161 -1.89 0.92 -5.54
C SER A 161 -1.43 1.77 -4.35
N TYR A 162 -0.11 1.86 -4.11
CA TYR A 162 0.45 2.71 -3.07
C TYR A 162 0.09 4.19 -3.30
N ARG A 163 0.28 4.73 -4.51
CA ARG A 163 -0.02 6.15 -4.79
C ARG A 163 -1.51 6.47 -4.62
N ILE A 164 -2.40 5.54 -4.99
CA ILE A 164 -3.85 5.65 -4.74
C ILE A 164 -4.11 5.68 -3.22
N ALA A 165 -3.55 4.72 -2.48
CA ALA A 165 -3.72 4.58 -1.04
C ALA A 165 -3.14 5.80 -0.28
N HIS A 166 -1.96 6.27 -0.68
CA HIS A 166 -1.31 7.45 -0.10
C HIS A 166 -2.16 8.71 -0.31
N ALA A 167 -2.67 8.95 -1.53
CA ALA A 167 -3.53 10.08 -1.81
C ALA A 167 -4.80 10.08 -0.93
N LEU A 168 -5.46 8.93 -0.77
CA LEU A 168 -6.60 8.80 0.13
C LEU A 168 -6.23 9.03 1.60
N LEU A 169 -5.05 8.56 2.03
CA LEU A 169 -4.56 8.80 3.39
C LEU A 169 -4.32 10.29 3.65
N GLN A 170 -3.74 11.02 2.69
CA GLN A 170 -3.54 12.46 2.78
C GLN A 170 -4.87 13.22 2.89
N LEU A 171 -5.92 12.70 2.28
CA LEU A 171 -7.30 13.21 2.42
C LEU A 171 -7.97 12.79 3.74
N LYS A 172 -7.22 12.17 4.66
CA LYS A 172 -7.71 11.72 5.98
C LYS A 172 -8.83 10.67 5.89
N VAL A 173 -8.81 9.87 4.84
CA VAL A 173 -9.70 8.71 4.70
C VAL A 173 -9.19 7.60 5.62
N PRO A 174 -10.01 7.09 6.56
CA PRO A 174 -9.60 6.00 7.43
C PRO A 174 -9.75 4.65 6.74
N ILE A 175 -8.99 3.65 7.15
CA ILE A 175 -9.07 2.22 6.82
C ILE A 175 -8.85 1.91 5.33
N LEU A 176 -9.60 2.55 4.42
CA LEU A 176 -9.57 2.29 2.98
C LEU A 176 -8.14 2.32 2.38
N PRO A 177 -7.25 3.29 2.72
CA PRO A 177 -5.86 3.27 2.28
C PRO A 177 -5.14 1.98 2.66
N ARG A 178 -5.36 1.48 3.89
CA ARG A 178 -4.74 0.24 4.35
C ARG A 178 -5.28 -0.98 3.62
N MET A 179 -6.59 -1.04 3.37
CA MET A 179 -7.19 -2.13 2.59
C MET A 179 -6.60 -2.20 1.18
N ILE A 180 -6.38 -1.06 0.51
CA ILE A 180 -5.74 -1.00 -0.80
C ILE A 180 -4.30 -1.54 -0.74
N SER A 181 -3.53 -1.16 0.28
CA SER A 181 -2.16 -1.68 0.47
C SER A 181 -2.15 -3.19 0.68
N GLU A 182 -3.04 -3.75 1.49
CA GLU A 182 -3.09 -5.20 1.72
C GLU A 182 -3.53 -5.99 0.48
N LEU A 183 -4.42 -5.44 -0.35
CA LEU A 183 -4.75 -6.03 -1.64
C LEU A 183 -3.53 -6.08 -2.58
N ALA A 184 -2.77 -4.98 -2.66
CA ALA A 184 -1.54 -4.93 -3.44
C ALA A 184 -0.49 -5.90 -2.93
N HIS A 185 -0.30 -5.97 -1.60
CA HIS A 185 0.61 -6.91 -0.94
C HIS A 185 0.24 -8.37 -1.28
N SER A 186 -1.03 -8.73 -1.15
CA SER A 186 -1.51 -10.08 -1.49
C SER A 186 -1.28 -10.44 -2.95
N ALA A 187 -1.42 -9.47 -3.86
CA ALA A 187 -1.30 -9.69 -5.31
C ALA A 187 0.14 -9.69 -5.83
N THR A 188 1.08 -9.03 -5.14
CA THR A 188 2.44 -8.77 -5.65
C THR A 188 3.55 -9.27 -4.74
N GLY A 189 3.25 -9.58 -3.48
CA GLY A 189 4.25 -9.85 -2.44
C GLY A 189 5.06 -8.61 -2.02
N ILE A 190 4.57 -7.39 -2.34
CA ILE A 190 5.21 -6.10 -2.04
C ILE A 190 4.34 -5.35 -1.04
N ASP A 191 4.86 -5.11 0.16
CA ASP A 191 4.17 -4.40 1.25
C ASP A 191 4.65 -2.95 1.33
N ILE A 192 3.83 -2.01 0.89
CA ILE A 192 4.10 -0.57 1.03
C ILE A 192 3.03 0.05 1.91
N HIS A 193 3.44 0.51 3.09
CA HIS A 193 2.50 1.20 3.97
C HIS A 193 2.05 2.54 3.35
N PRO A 194 0.75 2.88 3.31
CA PRO A 194 0.26 4.10 2.66
C PRO A 194 0.76 5.40 3.30
N GLY A 195 1.29 5.33 4.52
CA GLY A 195 1.91 6.45 5.23
C GLY A 195 3.34 6.79 4.79
N ALA A 196 4.02 5.88 4.08
CA ALA A 196 5.33 6.17 3.51
C ALA A 196 5.25 7.38 2.57
N THR A 197 6.31 8.19 2.50
CA THR A 197 6.43 9.29 1.54
C THR A 197 7.44 8.89 0.47
N ILE A 198 7.01 8.80 -0.79
CA ILE A 198 7.85 8.33 -1.90
C ILE A 198 7.83 9.37 -3.02
N GLY A 199 9.01 9.82 -3.44
CA GLY A 199 9.22 10.77 -4.52
C GLY A 199 8.86 10.23 -5.92
N GLU A 200 9.25 10.96 -6.96
CA GLU A 200 9.04 10.61 -8.37
C GLU A 200 10.11 9.62 -8.86
N ARG A 201 9.85 8.93 -9.99
CA ARG A 201 10.79 7.99 -10.63
C ARG A 201 11.18 6.82 -9.72
N PHE A 202 10.22 6.34 -8.94
CA PHE A 202 10.44 5.23 -8.01
C PHE A 202 10.32 3.88 -8.73
N VAL A 203 11.29 3.00 -8.49
CA VAL A 203 11.37 1.69 -9.15
C VAL A 203 11.49 0.57 -8.13
N ILE A 204 10.63 -0.44 -8.24
CA ILE A 204 10.79 -1.73 -7.57
C ILE A 204 11.00 -2.79 -8.66
N ASP A 205 12.19 -3.39 -8.66
CA ASP A 205 12.57 -4.43 -9.61
C ASP A 205 12.38 -5.81 -8.97
N HIS A 206 11.71 -6.72 -9.69
CA HIS A 206 11.16 -7.99 -9.21
C HIS A 206 10.16 -7.81 -8.06
N GLY A 207 10.58 -7.36 -6.92
CA GLY A 207 9.80 -6.79 -5.82
C GLY A 207 9.34 -7.76 -4.76
N THR A 208 9.23 -9.07 -4.99
CA THR A 208 8.76 -10.02 -3.99
C THR A 208 9.50 -9.86 -2.65
N GLY A 209 8.76 -9.66 -1.58
CA GLY A 209 9.30 -9.51 -0.23
C GLY A 209 9.84 -8.12 0.10
N VAL A 210 9.61 -7.11 -0.75
CA VAL A 210 9.87 -5.70 -0.39
C VAL A 210 8.90 -5.26 0.69
N VAL A 211 9.41 -4.60 1.74
CA VAL A 211 8.62 -4.02 2.83
C VAL A 211 9.04 -2.57 3.05
N ILE A 212 8.10 -1.64 2.97
CA ILE A 212 8.31 -0.21 3.20
C ILE A 212 7.38 0.26 4.32
N GLY A 213 7.97 0.60 5.46
CA GLY A 213 7.23 0.95 6.68
C GLY A 213 6.62 2.36 6.67
N GLU A 214 5.67 2.58 7.56
CA GLU A 214 4.78 3.74 7.66
C GLU A 214 5.46 5.11 7.56
N THR A 215 6.60 5.29 8.26
CA THR A 215 7.27 6.60 8.35
C THR A 215 8.53 6.67 7.50
N ALA A 216 8.69 5.75 6.54
CA ALA A 216 9.78 5.81 5.57
C ALA A 216 9.63 7.06 4.68
N ILE A 217 10.76 7.70 4.39
CA ILE A 217 10.84 8.80 3.43
C ILE A 217 11.81 8.35 2.35
N ILE A 218 11.36 8.37 1.10
CA ILE A 218 12.12 7.94 -0.06
C ILE A 218 12.14 9.10 -1.06
N GLY A 219 13.32 9.52 -1.46
CA GLY A 219 13.53 10.59 -2.43
C GLY A 219 13.17 10.20 -3.86
N ASN A 220 13.68 10.97 -4.81
CA ASN A 220 13.42 10.77 -6.23
C ASN A 220 14.44 9.79 -6.85
N ASN A 221 14.02 9.10 -7.91
CA ASN A 221 14.89 8.21 -8.69
C ASN A 221 15.56 7.12 -7.84
N VAL A 222 14.79 6.54 -6.90
CA VAL A 222 15.25 5.45 -6.03
C VAL A 222 14.86 4.11 -6.63
N LYS A 223 15.81 3.16 -6.67
CA LYS A 223 15.59 1.79 -7.14
C LYS A 223 15.78 0.79 -6.01
N LEU A 224 14.75 -0.03 -5.75
CA LEU A 224 14.77 -1.13 -4.80
C LEU A 224 14.65 -2.46 -5.53
N TYR A 225 15.39 -3.46 -5.09
CA TYR A 225 15.28 -4.83 -5.58
C TYR A 225 14.47 -5.70 -4.60
N GLN A 226 14.11 -6.91 -5.03
CA GLN A 226 13.34 -7.87 -4.22
C GLN A 226 13.94 -8.08 -2.83
N GLY A 227 13.08 -8.31 -1.84
CA GLY A 227 13.45 -8.61 -0.46
C GLY A 227 14.02 -7.45 0.33
N VAL A 228 14.05 -6.23 -0.23
CA VAL A 228 14.50 -5.03 0.51
C VAL A 228 13.48 -4.70 1.59
N THR A 229 13.98 -4.46 2.82
CA THR A 229 13.16 -4.02 3.95
C THR A 229 13.61 -2.65 4.43
N LEU A 230 12.69 -1.67 4.42
CA LEU A 230 12.85 -0.36 5.06
C LEU A 230 12.01 -0.37 6.34
N GLY A 231 12.58 -0.89 7.43
CA GLY A 231 11.89 -1.25 8.64
C GLY A 231 12.23 -0.39 9.86
N ALA A 232 11.48 -0.61 10.94
CA ALA A 232 11.79 -0.06 12.25
C ALA A 232 12.81 -0.97 12.98
N ARG A 233 13.74 -0.36 13.74
CA ARG A 233 14.69 -1.12 14.57
C ARG A 233 14.10 -1.49 15.93
N SER A 234 13.26 -0.61 16.47
CA SER A 234 12.63 -0.76 17.79
C SER A 234 11.32 0.02 17.82
N PHE A 235 10.47 -0.31 18.78
CA PHE A 235 9.24 0.41 19.04
C PHE A 235 9.35 1.11 20.39
N VAL A 236 8.80 2.34 20.47
CA VAL A 236 8.55 3.00 21.75
C VAL A 236 7.39 2.27 22.42
N THR A 237 7.57 1.88 23.68
CA THR A 237 6.52 1.21 24.45
C THR A 237 5.98 2.13 25.53
N ASP A 238 4.72 1.96 25.91
CA ASP A 238 4.09 2.57 27.07
C ASP A 238 4.51 1.86 28.38
N ASP A 239 4.01 2.34 29.52
CA ASP A 239 4.31 1.79 30.85
C ASP A 239 3.82 0.30 31.00
N SER A 240 2.92 -0.15 30.13
CA SER A 240 2.40 -1.53 30.07
C SER A 240 3.15 -2.39 29.06
N ASN A 241 4.28 -1.90 28.51
CA ASN A 241 5.10 -2.58 27.47
C ASN A 241 4.36 -2.83 26.15
N ASN A 242 3.29 -2.06 25.85
CA ASN A 242 2.63 -2.11 24.56
C ASN A 242 3.27 -1.08 23.61
N PRO A 243 3.39 -1.38 22.30
CA PRO A 243 3.87 -0.40 21.33
C PRO A 243 2.98 0.84 21.31
N VAL A 244 3.59 2.01 21.50
CA VAL A 244 2.90 3.30 21.37
C VAL A 244 2.44 3.45 19.92
N LYS A 245 1.13 3.62 19.74
CA LYS A 245 0.51 3.79 18.41
C LYS A 245 0.61 5.25 17.96
N GLY A 246 0.73 5.43 16.64
CA GLY A 246 0.76 6.76 16.01
C GLY A 246 2.13 7.13 15.45
N GLY A 247 2.14 7.94 14.43
CA GLY A 247 3.19 8.34 13.49
C GLY A 247 4.58 8.73 14.01
N ILE A 248 5.08 8.10 15.07
CA ILE A 248 6.44 8.31 15.57
C ILE A 248 7.43 7.88 14.48
N PRO A 249 8.31 8.77 14.01
CA PRO A 249 9.30 8.44 12.99
C PRO A 249 10.23 7.31 13.46
N ARG A 250 10.19 6.16 12.76
CA ARG A 250 10.95 4.96 13.13
C ARG A 250 11.54 4.21 11.94
N HIS A 251 11.22 4.63 10.71
CA HIS A 251 11.69 4.02 9.47
C HIS A 251 12.73 4.90 8.78
N PRO A 252 13.54 4.33 7.86
CA PRO A 252 14.65 5.04 7.22
C PRO A 252 14.23 6.26 6.39
N ILE A 253 15.18 7.16 6.20
CA ILE A 253 15.17 8.21 5.18
C ILE A 253 16.14 7.80 4.08
N ILE A 254 15.63 7.68 2.85
CA ILE A 254 16.40 7.34 1.66
C ILE A 254 16.45 8.59 0.78
N GLY A 255 17.64 9.06 0.47
CA GLY A 255 17.87 10.23 -0.39
C GLY A 255 17.57 9.96 -1.86
N ASP A 256 17.89 10.94 -2.71
CA ASP A 256 17.70 10.87 -4.15
C ASP A 256 18.75 9.94 -4.81
N ASN A 257 18.37 9.30 -5.93
CA ASN A 257 19.26 8.48 -6.76
C ASN A 257 19.92 7.30 -6.02
N VAL A 258 19.29 6.80 -4.98
CA VAL A 258 19.78 5.65 -4.19
C VAL A 258 19.38 4.34 -4.85
N VAL A 259 20.29 3.37 -4.85
CA VAL A 259 20.02 1.98 -5.28
C VAL A 259 20.24 1.03 -4.12
N ILE A 260 19.24 0.22 -3.80
CA ILE A 260 19.33 -0.81 -2.75
C ILE A 260 19.09 -2.17 -3.37
N TYR A 261 20.13 -3.01 -3.36
CA TYR A 261 20.11 -4.34 -3.95
C TYR A 261 19.41 -5.37 -3.04
N SER A 262 19.15 -6.52 -3.64
CA SER A 262 18.27 -7.58 -3.13
C SER A 262 18.57 -8.02 -1.69
N ASN A 263 17.49 -8.31 -0.95
CA ASN A 263 17.51 -8.86 0.43
C ASN A 263 18.25 -7.98 1.45
N THR A 264 18.44 -6.69 1.16
CA THR A 264 19.05 -5.76 2.10
C THR A 264 17.99 -5.24 3.06
N THR A 265 18.33 -5.26 4.36
CA THR A 265 17.50 -4.75 5.43
C THR A 265 18.08 -3.45 5.99
N VAL A 266 17.33 -2.34 5.88
CA VAL A 266 17.66 -1.02 6.41
C VAL A 266 16.74 -0.72 7.57
N LEU A 267 17.28 -0.57 8.79
CA LEU A 267 16.47 -0.48 10.00
C LEU A 267 16.72 0.79 10.82
N GLY A 268 15.62 1.34 11.30
CA GLY A 268 15.61 2.49 12.20
C GLY A 268 15.53 3.81 11.47
N ARG A 269 15.49 4.91 12.21
CA ARG A 269 15.43 6.28 11.66
C ARG A 269 16.82 6.75 11.27
N ILE A 270 17.44 6.04 10.36
CA ILE A 270 18.75 6.36 9.76
C ILE A 270 18.56 7.03 8.41
N THR A 271 19.60 7.71 7.94
CA THR A 271 19.62 8.36 6.62
C THR A 271 20.59 7.63 5.69
N VAL A 272 20.09 7.24 4.52
CA VAL A 272 20.91 6.81 3.37
C VAL A 272 21.01 8.01 2.45
N GLY A 273 22.21 8.58 2.32
CA GLY A 273 22.46 9.81 1.55
C GLY A 273 22.31 9.65 0.05
N ASP A 274 22.13 10.78 -0.64
CA ASP A 274 21.90 10.83 -2.09
C ASP A 274 22.97 10.07 -2.88
N GLY A 275 22.55 9.34 -3.91
CA GLY A 275 23.44 8.59 -4.78
C GLY A 275 24.16 7.41 -4.12
N ALA A 276 23.82 7.05 -2.89
CA ALA A 276 24.39 5.89 -2.23
C ALA A 276 23.95 4.58 -2.91
N VAL A 277 24.81 3.57 -2.88
CA VAL A 277 24.57 2.25 -3.44
C VAL A 277 24.76 1.21 -2.34
N ILE A 278 23.70 0.50 -2.00
CA ILE A 278 23.72 -0.56 -0.98
C ILE A 278 23.67 -1.92 -1.67
N GLY A 279 24.75 -2.71 -1.51
CA GLY A 279 24.83 -4.08 -2.04
C GLY A 279 23.80 -5.02 -1.42
N GLY A 280 23.64 -6.18 -2.05
CA GLY A 280 22.65 -7.17 -1.59
C GLY A 280 23.02 -7.87 -0.28
N ASN A 281 22.00 -8.40 0.41
CA ASN A 281 22.11 -9.17 1.66
C ASN A 281 22.85 -8.44 2.79
N LEU A 282 22.68 -7.12 2.90
CA LEU A 282 23.27 -6.30 3.95
C LEU A 282 22.24 -5.98 5.05
N TRP A 283 22.78 -5.83 6.28
CA TRP A 283 22.03 -5.31 7.42
C TRP A 283 22.56 -3.91 7.77
N VAL A 284 21.77 -2.88 7.47
CA VAL A 284 22.16 -1.48 7.61
C VAL A 284 21.35 -0.85 8.74
N SER A 285 22.04 -0.37 9.78
CA SER A 285 21.40 0.25 10.96
C SER A 285 22.16 1.52 11.43
N ARG A 286 22.98 2.11 10.54
CA ARG A 286 23.69 3.37 10.70
C ARG A 286 23.51 4.22 9.47
N ASP A 287 23.74 5.51 9.60
CA ASP A 287 23.73 6.41 8.46
C ASP A 287 24.76 6.01 7.39
N VAL A 288 24.41 6.27 6.14
CA VAL A 288 25.24 6.04 4.95
C VAL A 288 25.46 7.39 4.28
N ALA A 289 26.72 7.73 4.03
CA ALA A 289 27.06 9.01 3.44
C ALA A 289 26.58 9.13 1.97
N PRO A 290 26.35 10.35 1.47
CA PRO A 290 26.05 10.54 0.05
C PRO A 290 27.12 9.94 -0.85
N GLY A 291 26.71 9.21 -1.90
CA GLY A 291 27.59 8.54 -2.85
C GLY A 291 28.36 7.33 -2.29
N GLU A 292 28.16 6.98 -1.02
CA GLU A 292 28.83 5.81 -0.41
C GLU A 292 28.35 4.51 -1.07
N LYS A 293 29.31 3.59 -1.30
CA LYS A 293 29.02 2.23 -1.78
C LYS A 293 29.28 1.22 -0.66
N LEU A 294 28.21 0.72 -0.06
CA LEU A 294 28.27 -0.39 0.89
C LEU A 294 28.15 -1.70 0.13
N VAL A 295 29.14 -2.56 0.25
CA VAL A 295 29.13 -3.90 -0.34
C VAL A 295 29.60 -4.92 0.71
N GLN A 296 29.21 -6.18 0.55
CA GLN A 296 29.76 -7.25 1.37
C GLN A 296 31.27 -7.33 1.20
N ALA A 297 32.02 -7.51 2.29
CA ALA A 297 33.41 -7.91 2.20
C ALA A 297 33.52 -9.20 1.37
N ARG A 298 34.46 -9.27 0.42
CA ARG A 298 34.71 -10.53 -0.30
C ARG A 298 35.00 -11.59 0.75
N ALA A 299 34.24 -12.70 0.72
CA ALA A 299 34.64 -13.89 1.46
C ALA A 299 36.00 -14.31 0.91
N ASP A 300 37.05 -14.19 1.72
CA ASP A 300 38.31 -14.83 1.42
C ASP A 300 37.98 -16.34 1.30
N ASN A 301 38.30 -16.91 0.13
CA ASN A 301 38.12 -18.34 -0.07
C ASN A 301 38.96 -19.04 1.00
N PHE A 302 38.34 -19.50 2.07
CA PHE A 302 38.95 -20.49 2.93
C PHE A 302 39.14 -21.74 2.09
N ARG A 303 40.32 -21.83 1.45
CA ARG A 303 40.84 -23.12 1.01
C ARG A 303 41.19 -23.86 2.30
N SER A 304 40.23 -24.62 2.83
CA SER A 304 40.58 -25.67 3.80
C SER A 304 41.52 -26.62 3.05
N SER A 305 42.77 -26.55 3.36
CA SER A 305 43.74 -27.63 3.07
C SER A 305 43.28 -28.82 3.95
N ILE A 306 42.41 -29.63 3.38
CA ILE A 306 42.17 -30.98 3.93
C ILE A 306 43.40 -31.77 3.48
N ASN A 307 44.32 -32.01 4.43
CA ASN A 307 45.35 -33.04 4.34
C ASN A 307 44.70 -34.39 4.65
#